data_d17f6e6cf2c5b6503f85e42ef64a667c
#
_entry.id   d17f6e6cf2c5b6503f85e42ef64a667c
#
_cell.length_a   1.000
_cell.length_b   1.000
_cell.length_c   1.000
_cell.angle_alpha   90.00
_cell.angle_beta   90.00
_cell.angle_gamma   90.00
#
_symmetry.space_group_name_H-M   'P 1'
#
loop_
_entity.id
_entity.type
_entity.pdbx_description
1 polymer ?
#
loop_
_entity_poly.entity_id
_entity_poly.type
_entity_poly.pdbx_seq_one_letter_code
_entity_poly.pdbx_strand_id
1 'polypeptide(L)'
;MFLFHFSIDLGWGDDSYYITMLNKNNLNILPFIVNRYYNWSSRLIIESFLIILVHFEWLWRILDTAIMVLIAVSISKLIPSCDTRLKNWIITSFVFIYPINHMNSAGWIATTMNYSWPLAFGLFSMIPIKKILFDEEIKNFEYIFYILAILFALNQEQMCAIIFSVYLVFTVYLFFKKKPNLFMIIQSLLSIISMIFILTCPGNYARKIAEVGKWFPEYPNISFLQKTEIGYSSALFEFIMTPNKIFTLFSGLLLICTIITKKKSLHKIIAVIPLASNIIFGYPKGLLLESSPIIAYVKYSITEYGTGFKIFSIDTWLPDYIITLVLICILFSLYIIFDNKKYSILLTFIFLLGFASRFIMAFSPTIWASRERTFIFMYFSIIICSVILFQVILDSKSKKFIAFSTGIIGSIATFEYLNLIF
;
A
#
# COMPACT_ATOMS: atom_id res chain seq x y z
N MET A 1 10.40 13.90 9.69
CA MET A 1 11.01 12.59 9.34
C MET A 1 12.47 12.50 9.77
N PHE A 2 13.38 13.41 9.34
CA PHE A 2 14.78 13.33 9.72
C PHE A 2 14.99 13.33 11.25
N LEU A 3 14.33 14.21 11.99
CA LEU A 3 14.37 14.23 13.47
C LEU A 3 13.86 12.91 14.08
N PHE A 4 12.80 12.34 13.54
CA PHE A 4 12.27 11.04 13.97
C PHE A 4 13.32 9.91 13.88
N HIS A 5 14.17 9.92 12.85
CA HIS A 5 15.22 8.91 12.70
C HIS A 5 16.25 8.91 13.85
N PHE A 6 16.34 9.97 14.67
CA PHE A 6 17.20 9.98 15.86
C PHE A 6 16.56 9.36 17.10
N SER A 7 15.23 9.20 17.11
CA SER A 7 14.51 8.57 18.22
C SER A 7 14.31 7.08 18.07
N ILE A 8 14.81 6.46 16.98
CA ILE A 8 14.63 5.03 16.72
C ILE A 8 15.91 4.23 16.97
N ASP A 9 15.72 3.05 17.56
CA ASP A 9 16.79 2.07 17.76
C ASP A 9 16.98 1.23 16.49
N LEU A 10 18.24 1.09 16.07
CA LEU A 10 18.66 0.34 14.88
C LEU A 10 19.40 -0.94 15.26
N GLY A 11 19.68 -1.80 14.29
CA GLY A 11 20.54 -2.98 14.46
C GLY A 11 19.87 -4.19 15.10
N TRP A 12 18.52 -4.24 15.16
CA TRP A 12 17.78 -5.40 15.62
C TRP A 12 17.03 -6.12 14.49
N GLY A 13 16.50 -7.31 14.76
CA GLY A 13 15.74 -8.09 13.78
C GLY A 13 16.56 -8.44 12.54
N ASP A 14 16.03 -8.20 11.36
CA ASP A 14 16.69 -8.48 10.10
C ASP A 14 17.92 -7.58 9.89
N ASP A 15 17.97 -6.36 10.48
CA ASP A 15 19.13 -5.48 10.39
C ASP A 15 20.38 -6.18 10.98
N SER A 16 20.25 -6.82 12.14
CA SER A 16 21.35 -7.55 12.79
C SER A 16 21.86 -8.73 11.95
N TYR A 17 20.95 -9.40 11.22
CA TYR A 17 21.33 -10.45 10.29
C TYR A 17 22.25 -9.92 9.16
N TYR A 18 21.88 -8.81 8.52
CA TYR A 18 22.66 -8.24 7.43
C TYR A 18 24.01 -7.70 7.90
N ILE A 19 24.08 -7.09 9.09
CA ILE A 19 25.35 -6.67 9.73
C ILE A 19 26.29 -7.88 9.88
N THR A 20 25.78 -8.99 10.40
CA THR A 20 26.56 -10.19 10.62
C THR A 20 27.04 -10.82 9.31
N MET A 21 26.20 -10.82 8.27
CA MET A 21 26.50 -11.49 6.99
C MET A 21 27.60 -10.79 6.20
N LEU A 22 27.68 -9.47 6.20
CA LEU A 22 28.75 -8.75 5.51
C LEU A 22 30.12 -9.04 6.15
N ASN A 23 30.16 -9.08 7.49
CA ASN A 23 31.37 -9.42 8.23
C ASN A 23 31.86 -10.85 7.94
N LYS A 24 30.93 -11.84 7.90
CA LYS A 24 31.24 -13.24 7.57
C LYS A 24 31.79 -13.43 6.16
N ASN A 25 31.39 -12.60 5.22
CA ASN A 25 31.81 -12.67 3.82
C ASN A 25 33.05 -11.80 3.51
N ASN A 26 33.82 -11.37 4.51
CA ASN A 26 34.99 -10.52 4.34
C ASN A 26 34.71 -9.28 3.45
N LEU A 27 33.58 -8.64 3.67
CA LEU A 27 33.10 -7.49 2.90
C LEU A 27 32.83 -7.76 1.40
N ASN A 28 32.80 -9.03 0.98
CA ASN A 28 32.49 -9.39 -0.40
C ASN A 28 31.00 -9.62 -0.58
N ILE A 29 30.35 -8.76 -1.34
CA ILE A 29 28.89 -8.77 -1.57
C ILE A 29 28.48 -9.88 -2.55
N LEU A 30 29.33 -10.20 -3.54
CA LEU A 30 28.96 -11.12 -4.61
C LEU A 30 28.64 -12.55 -4.11
N PRO A 31 29.43 -13.20 -3.25
CA PRO A 31 29.08 -14.50 -2.67
C PRO A 31 27.78 -14.45 -1.87
N PHE A 32 27.53 -13.36 -1.15
CA PHE A 32 26.29 -13.16 -0.41
C PHE A 32 25.08 -13.15 -1.37
N ILE A 33 25.11 -12.33 -2.44
CA ILE A 33 24.02 -12.20 -3.39
C ILE A 33 23.75 -13.52 -4.13
N VAL A 34 24.81 -14.24 -4.53
CA VAL A 34 24.67 -15.58 -5.16
C VAL A 34 24.01 -16.56 -4.20
N ASN A 35 24.42 -16.57 -2.93
CA ASN A 35 23.78 -17.42 -1.91
C ASN A 35 22.29 -17.03 -1.72
N ARG A 36 21.95 -15.74 -1.68
CA ARG A 36 20.56 -15.29 -1.57
C ARG A 36 19.71 -15.78 -2.73
N TYR A 37 20.19 -15.68 -3.97
CA TYR A 37 19.48 -16.14 -5.16
C TYR A 37 19.11 -17.64 -5.08
N TYR A 38 20.05 -18.49 -4.65
CA TYR A 38 19.78 -19.93 -4.62
C TYR A 38 18.99 -20.38 -3.37
N ASN A 39 19.14 -19.69 -2.24
CA ASN A 39 18.70 -20.23 -0.95
C ASN A 39 17.60 -19.37 -0.27
N TRP A 40 17.33 -18.12 -0.74
CA TRP A 40 16.43 -17.27 0.03
C TRP A 40 15.53 -16.31 -0.75
N SER A 41 16.04 -15.53 -1.71
CA SER A 41 15.31 -14.35 -2.19
C SER A 41 15.65 -13.93 -3.61
N SER A 42 14.64 -13.44 -4.35
CA SER A 42 14.80 -12.76 -5.63
C SER A 42 15.16 -11.28 -5.50
N ARG A 43 15.18 -10.69 -4.29
CA ARG A 43 15.37 -9.24 -4.03
C ARG A 43 16.83 -8.83 -4.10
N LEU A 44 17.55 -9.26 -5.13
CA LEU A 44 19.00 -9.14 -5.19
C LEU A 44 19.50 -7.69 -5.21
N ILE A 45 18.82 -6.80 -5.92
CA ILE A 45 19.19 -5.38 -5.96
C ILE A 45 18.94 -4.74 -4.58
N ILE A 46 17.77 -4.94 -3.99
CA ILE A 46 17.44 -4.40 -2.67
C ILE A 46 18.43 -4.89 -1.63
N GLU A 47 18.72 -6.21 -1.60
CA GLU A 47 19.61 -6.80 -0.61
C GLU A 47 21.09 -6.41 -0.82
N SER A 48 21.50 -6.10 -2.06
CA SER A 48 22.84 -5.55 -2.34
C SER A 48 23.03 -4.17 -1.73
N PHE A 49 22.01 -3.30 -1.78
CA PHE A 49 22.08 -2.00 -1.12
C PHE A 49 21.89 -2.13 0.39
N LEU A 50 21.02 -3.02 0.83
CA LEU A 50 20.69 -3.22 2.25
C LEU A 50 21.92 -3.68 3.04
N ILE A 51 22.66 -4.69 2.55
CA ILE A 51 23.85 -5.20 3.25
C ILE A 51 24.96 -4.15 3.40
N ILE A 52 24.97 -3.13 2.55
CA ILE A 52 25.88 -1.99 2.67
C ILE A 52 25.32 -0.98 3.67
N LEU A 53 24.05 -0.57 3.49
CA LEU A 53 23.47 0.55 4.23
C LEU A 53 23.25 0.26 5.72
N VAL A 54 23.14 -1.01 6.12
CA VAL A 54 23.07 -1.38 7.55
C VAL A 54 24.36 -1.02 8.31
N HIS A 55 25.51 -0.82 7.62
CA HIS A 55 26.77 -0.36 8.21
C HIS A 55 26.93 1.16 8.17
N PHE A 56 26.07 1.87 7.44
CA PHE A 56 26.12 3.31 7.26
C PHE A 56 24.78 3.95 7.72
N GLU A 57 24.45 3.81 9.01
CA GLU A 57 23.18 4.27 9.58
C GLU A 57 22.88 5.75 9.26
N TRP A 58 23.87 6.63 9.36
CA TRP A 58 23.73 8.05 9.02
C TRP A 58 23.31 8.27 7.58
N LEU A 59 23.92 7.53 6.66
CA LEU A 59 23.59 7.61 5.25
C LEU A 59 22.16 7.11 5.02
N TRP A 60 21.79 5.99 5.66
CA TRP A 60 20.42 5.49 5.58
C TRP A 60 19.40 6.53 6.11
N ARG A 61 19.64 7.19 7.24
CA ARG A 61 18.74 8.22 7.81
C ARG A 61 18.47 9.36 6.83
N ILE A 62 19.51 9.82 6.12
CA ILE A 62 19.41 10.86 5.08
C ILE A 62 18.61 10.33 3.88
N LEU A 63 18.98 9.16 3.37
CA LEU A 63 18.36 8.58 2.19
C LEU A 63 16.90 8.20 2.45
N ASP A 64 16.57 7.61 3.60
CA ASP A 64 15.20 7.24 3.94
C ASP A 64 14.31 8.48 4.11
N THR A 65 14.85 9.57 4.65
CA THR A 65 14.16 10.88 4.65
C THR A 65 13.88 11.36 3.23
N ALA A 66 14.86 11.25 2.33
CA ALA A 66 14.68 11.61 0.92
C ALA A 66 13.66 10.72 0.21
N ILE A 67 13.60 9.44 0.54
CA ILE A 67 12.60 8.47 0.05
C ILE A 67 11.19 8.89 0.45
N MET A 68 10.97 9.31 1.70
CA MET A 68 9.65 9.79 2.14
C MET A 68 9.23 11.07 1.38
N VAL A 69 10.18 11.98 1.12
CA VAL A 69 9.94 13.15 0.26
C VAL A 69 9.64 12.71 -1.18
N LEU A 70 10.37 11.73 -1.71
CA LEU A 70 10.14 11.20 -3.07
C LEU A 70 8.73 10.61 -3.23
N ILE A 71 8.21 9.92 -2.21
CA ILE A 71 6.82 9.43 -2.20
C ILE A 71 5.85 10.61 -2.37
N ALA A 72 5.98 11.64 -1.52
CA ALA A 72 5.08 12.80 -1.57
C ALA A 72 5.17 13.56 -2.90
N VAL A 73 6.39 13.77 -3.42
CA VAL A 73 6.63 14.44 -4.71
C VAL A 73 6.06 13.61 -5.86
N SER A 74 6.25 12.29 -5.85
CA SER A 74 5.73 11.40 -6.90
C SER A 74 4.21 11.42 -6.94
N ILE A 75 3.53 11.31 -5.79
CA ILE A 75 2.07 11.45 -5.71
C ILE A 75 1.63 12.82 -6.24
N SER A 76 2.34 13.90 -5.85
CA SER A 76 2.03 15.26 -6.34
C SER A 76 2.17 15.39 -7.86
N LYS A 77 3.16 14.76 -8.46
CA LYS A 77 3.38 14.75 -9.93
C LYS A 77 2.35 13.91 -10.67
N LEU A 78 1.89 12.82 -10.08
CA LEU A 78 0.88 11.93 -10.67
C LEU A 78 -0.51 12.55 -10.68
N ILE A 79 -0.88 13.36 -9.69
CA ILE A 79 -2.22 13.92 -9.53
C ILE A 79 -2.24 15.39 -9.95
N PRO A 80 -2.94 15.77 -11.07
CA PRO A 80 -3.15 17.15 -11.42
C PRO A 80 -4.06 17.86 -10.40
N SER A 81 -3.93 19.17 -10.24
CA SER A 81 -4.75 19.97 -9.31
C SER A 81 -4.84 21.42 -9.74
N CYS A 82 -5.99 22.04 -9.47
CA CYS A 82 -6.21 23.49 -9.60
C CYS A 82 -5.47 24.28 -8.49
N ASP A 83 -5.26 23.70 -7.32
CA ASP A 83 -4.48 24.27 -6.22
C ASP A 83 -3.36 23.30 -5.80
N THR A 84 -2.18 23.48 -6.40
CA THR A 84 -1.00 22.63 -6.14
C THR A 84 -0.49 22.79 -4.71
N ARG A 85 -0.58 23.98 -4.09
CA ARG A 85 -0.10 24.23 -2.73
C ARG A 85 -0.93 23.45 -1.72
N LEU A 86 -2.24 23.53 -1.80
CA LEU A 86 -3.14 22.84 -0.89
C LEU A 86 -3.10 21.33 -1.10
N LYS A 87 -3.02 20.87 -2.35
CA LYS A 87 -2.79 19.46 -2.68
C LYS A 87 -1.52 18.92 -2.00
N ASN A 88 -0.39 19.62 -2.14
CA ASN A 88 0.88 19.18 -1.55
C ASN A 88 0.82 19.16 -0.04
N TRP A 89 0.13 20.12 0.57
CA TRP A 89 -0.10 20.13 2.01
C TRP A 89 -0.91 18.90 2.47
N ILE A 90 -1.97 18.55 1.75
CA ILE A 90 -2.77 17.34 2.01
C ILE A 90 -1.95 16.07 1.85
N ILE A 91 -1.14 15.96 0.78
CA ILE A 91 -0.26 14.80 0.56
C ILE A 91 0.72 14.65 1.74
N THR A 92 1.38 15.73 2.12
CA THR A 92 2.32 15.73 3.24
C THR A 92 1.63 15.33 4.56
N SER A 93 0.42 15.85 4.80
CA SER A 93 -0.38 15.47 5.97
C SER A 93 -0.69 13.97 5.99
N PHE A 94 -1.11 13.39 4.86
CA PHE A 94 -1.35 11.94 4.79
C PHE A 94 -0.08 11.10 5.00
N VAL A 95 1.08 11.57 4.52
CA VAL A 95 2.36 10.90 4.80
C VAL A 95 2.67 10.86 6.29
N PHE A 96 2.34 11.92 7.06
CA PHE A 96 2.49 11.93 8.52
C PHE A 96 1.42 11.13 9.26
N ILE A 97 0.23 10.96 8.68
CA ILE A 97 -0.83 10.11 9.26
C ILE A 97 -0.53 8.62 9.02
N TYR A 98 0.27 8.29 8.01
CA TYR A 98 0.67 6.89 7.77
C TYR A 98 1.39 6.35 9.01
N PRO A 99 0.97 5.16 9.54
CA PRO A 99 1.57 4.61 10.75
C PRO A 99 2.98 4.07 10.44
N ILE A 100 3.97 4.96 10.51
CA ILE A 100 5.36 4.66 10.12
C ILE A 100 5.98 3.54 10.97
N ASN A 101 5.47 3.30 12.17
CA ASN A 101 5.90 2.19 13.03
C ASN A 101 5.66 0.81 12.40
N HIS A 102 4.82 0.71 11.38
CA HIS A 102 4.72 -0.51 10.56
C HIS A 102 6.06 -0.88 9.92
N MET A 103 6.93 0.11 9.69
CA MET A 103 8.27 -0.11 9.12
C MET A 103 9.30 -0.60 10.15
N ASN A 104 8.89 -0.75 11.40
CA ASN A 104 9.71 -1.32 12.47
C ASN A 104 9.48 -2.83 12.70
N SER A 105 8.67 -3.50 11.91
CA SER A 105 8.20 -4.86 12.22
C SER A 105 9.29 -5.96 12.11
N ALA A 106 10.43 -5.70 11.49
CA ALA A 106 11.56 -6.63 11.37
C ALA A 106 12.94 -5.94 11.28
N GLY A 107 13.09 -4.79 11.95
CA GLY A 107 14.23 -3.88 11.80
C GLY A 107 13.92 -2.75 10.84
N TRP A 108 14.36 -1.55 11.18
CA TRP A 108 14.00 -0.33 10.44
C TRP A 108 14.62 -0.29 9.04
N ILE A 109 15.93 -0.56 8.93
CA ILE A 109 16.66 -0.46 7.67
C ILE A 109 16.15 -1.52 6.69
N ALA A 110 16.09 -2.77 7.15
CA ALA A 110 15.62 -3.89 6.34
C ALA A 110 14.16 -3.69 5.88
N THR A 111 13.28 -3.22 6.76
CA THR A 111 11.87 -3.05 6.41
C THR A 111 11.65 -1.87 5.49
N THR A 112 12.24 -0.70 5.73
CA THR A 112 12.07 0.46 4.85
C THR A 112 12.62 0.18 3.46
N MET A 113 13.79 -0.42 3.34
CA MET A 113 14.39 -0.76 2.05
C MET A 113 13.61 -1.84 1.28
N ASN A 114 12.90 -2.73 1.97
CA ASN A 114 12.07 -3.75 1.32
C ASN A 114 10.66 -3.27 0.97
N TYR A 115 10.16 -2.16 1.55
CA TYR A 115 8.77 -1.73 1.37
C TYR A 115 8.64 -0.24 0.98
N SER A 116 9.16 0.71 1.79
CA SER A 116 9.04 2.14 1.52
C SER A 116 9.82 2.57 0.29
N TRP A 117 11.05 2.04 0.11
CA TRP A 117 11.88 2.36 -1.04
C TRP A 117 11.29 1.85 -2.36
N PRO A 118 10.87 0.56 -2.48
CA PRO A 118 10.15 0.09 -3.66
C PRO A 118 8.89 0.89 -3.97
N LEU A 119 8.12 1.29 -2.95
CA LEU A 119 6.96 2.16 -3.13
C LEU A 119 7.36 3.51 -3.75
N ALA A 120 8.37 4.18 -3.19
CA ALA A 120 8.84 5.47 -3.67
C ALA A 120 9.32 5.42 -5.12
N PHE A 121 10.20 4.48 -5.42
CA PHE A 121 10.74 4.29 -6.76
C PHE A 121 9.68 3.80 -7.75
N GLY A 122 8.74 2.97 -7.30
CA GLY A 122 7.61 2.54 -8.11
C GLY A 122 6.69 3.70 -8.48
N LEU A 123 6.29 4.53 -7.52
CA LEU A 123 5.48 5.73 -7.78
C LEU A 123 6.24 6.72 -8.70
N PHE A 124 7.53 6.92 -8.48
CA PHE A 124 8.35 7.76 -9.33
C PHE A 124 8.42 7.24 -10.75
N SER A 125 8.62 5.94 -10.93
CA SER A 125 8.66 5.28 -12.25
C SER A 125 7.34 5.38 -13.02
N MET A 126 6.20 5.63 -12.36
CA MET A 126 4.89 5.79 -12.98
C MET A 126 4.64 7.22 -13.50
N ILE A 127 5.47 8.22 -13.15
CA ILE A 127 5.30 9.61 -13.62
C ILE A 127 5.26 9.71 -15.16
N PRO A 128 6.07 8.98 -15.94
CA PRO A 128 6.00 9.00 -17.40
C PRO A 128 4.63 8.62 -17.95
N ILE A 129 3.88 7.73 -17.29
CA ILE A 129 2.53 7.34 -17.71
C ILE A 129 1.64 8.59 -17.80
N LYS A 130 1.63 9.40 -16.74
CA LYS A 130 0.87 10.66 -16.72
C LYS A 130 1.38 11.62 -17.80
N LYS A 131 2.70 11.80 -17.93
CA LYS A 131 3.28 12.67 -18.96
C LYS A 131 2.86 12.26 -20.36
N ILE A 132 2.93 10.96 -20.69
CA ILE A 132 2.55 10.42 -22.00
C ILE A 132 1.04 10.56 -22.24
N LEU A 133 0.19 10.31 -21.23
CA LEU A 133 -1.27 10.43 -21.36
C LEU A 133 -1.75 11.86 -21.58
N PHE A 134 -0.99 12.85 -21.10
CA PHE A 134 -1.32 14.27 -21.23
C PHE A 134 -0.45 15.01 -22.26
N ASP A 135 0.30 14.25 -23.09
CA ASP A 135 1.21 14.77 -24.12
C ASP A 135 2.23 15.80 -23.53
N GLU A 136 2.69 15.57 -22.25
CA GLU A 136 3.72 16.38 -21.59
C GLU A 136 5.13 15.90 -22.02
N GLU A 137 6.08 16.83 -22.14
CA GLU A 137 7.46 16.53 -22.51
C GLU A 137 8.18 15.68 -21.46
N ILE A 138 8.92 14.67 -21.90
CA ILE A 138 9.85 13.88 -21.10
C ILE A 138 11.28 14.17 -21.62
N LYS A 139 12.11 14.77 -20.79
CA LYS A 139 13.50 15.05 -21.16
C LYS A 139 14.32 13.77 -21.24
N ASN A 140 15.27 13.68 -22.16
CA ASN A 140 16.06 12.46 -22.41
C ASN A 140 16.73 11.90 -21.15
N PHE A 141 17.24 12.74 -20.26
CA PHE A 141 17.88 12.28 -19.03
C PHE A 141 16.87 11.70 -18.02
N GLU A 142 15.60 12.12 -18.03
CA GLU A 142 14.57 11.61 -17.12
C GLU A 142 14.29 10.12 -17.36
N TYR A 143 14.41 9.64 -18.62
CA TYR A 143 14.21 8.22 -18.93
C TYR A 143 15.16 7.30 -18.16
N ILE A 144 16.42 7.73 -17.98
CA ILE A 144 17.42 6.96 -17.22
C ILE A 144 16.98 6.81 -15.77
N PHE A 145 16.54 7.90 -15.13
CA PHE A 145 16.08 7.84 -13.74
C PHE A 145 14.82 7.00 -13.58
N TYR A 146 13.88 7.05 -14.53
CA TYR A 146 12.69 6.21 -14.50
C TYR A 146 13.00 4.73 -14.66
N ILE A 147 13.99 4.39 -15.51
CA ILE A 147 14.45 2.99 -15.70
C ILE A 147 15.18 2.50 -14.44
N LEU A 148 16.06 3.28 -13.84
CA LEU A 148 16.74 2.89 -12.61
C LEU A 148 15.75 2.70 -11.46
N ALA A 149 14.77 3.60 -11.34
CA ALA A 149 13.74 3.51 -10.32
C ALA A 149 12.86 2.26 -10.49
N ILE A 150 12.41 1.95 -11.70
CA ILE A 150 11.58 0.76 -11.93
C ILE A 150 12.36 -0.52 -11.65
N LEU A 151 13.64 -0.61 -12.03
CA LEU A 151 14.47 -1.78 -11.76
C LEU A 151 14.60 -2.06 -10.25
N PHE A 152 14.76 -1.03 -9.43
CA PHE A 152 14.76 -1.19 -7.98
C PHE A 152 13.38 -1.65 -7.46
N ALA A 153 12.32 -0.98 -7.89
CA ALA A 153 10.96 -1.27 -7.43
C ALA A 153 10.45 -2.67 -7.82
N LEU A 154 10.83 -3.16 -9.01
CA LEU A 154 10.48 -4.49 -9.52
C LEU A 154 11.15 -5.62 -8.74
N ASN A 155 12.12 -5.33 -7.88
CA ASN A 155 12.75 -6.35 -7.04
C ASN A 155 11.88 -6.78 -5.84
N GLN A 156 10.83 -6.03 -5.50
CA GLN A 156 9.89 -6.37 -4.44
C GLN A 156 8.62 -6.96 -5.05
N GLU A 157 8.17 -8.13 -4.59
CA GLU A 157 7.15 -8.96 -5.23
C GLU A 157 5.79 -8.26 -5.37
N GLN A 158 5.30 -7.59 -4.29
CA GLN A 158 4.02 -6.87 -4.31
C GLN A 158 4.09 -5.64 -5.23
N MET A 159 5.20 -4.89 -5.18
CA MET A 159 5.39 -3.72 -6.04
C MET A 159 5.57 -4.12 -7.50
N CYS A 160 6.24 -5.24 -7.78
CA CYS A 160 6.34 -5.80 -9.11
C CYS A 160 4.96 -6.10 -9.69
N ALA A 161 4.07 -6.74 -8.93
CA ALA A 161 2.70 -7.02 -9.36
C ALA A 161 1.89 -5.73 -9.63
N ILE A 162 2.06 -4.70 -8.81
CA ILE A 162 1.43 -3.38 -9.01
C ILE A 162 1.94 -2.73 -10.30
N ILE A 163 3.26 -2.63 -10.46
CA ILE A 163 3.90 -2.01 -11.63
C ILE A 163 3.49 -2.75 -12.91
N PHE A 164 3.57 -4.08 -12.91
CA PHE A 164 3.11 -4.91 -14.03
C PHE A 164 1.67 -4.57 -14.41
N SER A 165 0.75 -4.56 -13.45
CA SER A 165 -0.67 -4.28 -13.70
C SER A 165 -0.89 -2.87 -14.25
N VAL A 166 -0.21 -1.87 -13.69
CA VAL A 166 -0.32 -0.47 -14.13
C VAL A 166 0.21 -0.30 -15.55
N TYR A 167 1.45 -0.74 -15.82
CA TYR A 167 2.03 -0.58 -17.14
C TYR A 167 1.29 -1.39 -18.21
N LEU A 168 0.84 -2.61 -17.90
CA LEU A 168 0.04 -3.41 -18.81
C LEU A 168 -1.25 -2.70 -19.19
N VAL A 169 -2.03 -2.23 -18.21
CA VAL A 169 -3.33 -1.58 -18.46
C VAL A 169 -3.14 -0.31 -19.29
N PHE A 170 -2.17 0.54 -18.97
CA PHE A 170 -1.97 1.78 -19.72
C PHE A 170 -1.33 1.55 -21.09
N THR A 171 -0.46 0.56 -21.26
CA THR A 171 0.08 0.18 -22.57
C THR A 171 -1.03 -0.32 -23.47
N VAL A 172 -1.88 -1.22 -22.98
CA VAL A 172 -3.07 -1.71 -23.72
C VAL A 172 -4.03 -0.56 -24.07
N TYR A 173 -4.27 0.35 -23.13
CA TYR A 173 -5.08 1.55 -23.37
C TYR A 173 -4.52 2.42 -24.51
N LEU A 174 -3.20 2.65 -24.55
CA LEU A 174 -2.54 3.40 -25.63
C LEU A 174 -2.62 2.69 -26.99
N PHE A 175 -2.54 1.35 -27.00
CA PHE A 175 -2.78 0.58 -28.23
C PHE A 175 -4.21 0.77 -28.76
N PHE A 176 -5.22 0.72 -27.89
CA PHE A 176 -6.61 0.98 -28.30
C PHE A 176 -6.82 2.44 -28.77
N LYS A 177 -6.02 3.36 -28.26
CA LYS A 177 -6.01 4.76 -28.71
C LYS A 177 -5.24 4.99 -30.02
N LYS A 178 -4.63 3.96 -30.58
CA LYS A 178 -3.73 4.05 -31.76
C LYS A 178 -2.55 5.01 -31.55
N LYS A 179 -2.08 5.15 -30.31
CA LYS A 179 -0.92 5.95 -29.88
C LYS A 179 0.09 5.06 -29.12
N PRO A 180 0.60 3.96 -29.71
CA PRO A 180 1.56 3.11 -29.00
C PRO A 180 2.81 3.92 -28.65
N ASN A 181 3.35 3.69 -27.46
CA ASN A 181 4.54 4.36 -26.98
C ASN A 181 5.63 3.34 -26.62
N LEU A 182 6.82 3.47 -27.23
CA LEU A 182 7.91 2.52 -27.07
C LEU A 182 8.39 2.41 -25.62
N PHE A 183 8.46 3.52 -24.89
CA PHE A 183 8.88 3.52 -23.49
C PHE A 183 7.90 2.72 -22.62
N MET A 184 6.61 2.89 -22.83
CA MET A 184 5.58 2.12 -22.11
C MET A 184 5.69 0.62 -22.39
N ILE A 185 5.98 0.24 -23.63
CA ILE A 185 6.18 -1.17 -24.02
C ILE A 185 7.43 -1.72 -23.31
N ILE A 186 8.54 -0.99 -23.31
CA ILE A 186 9.78 -1.40 -22.63
C ILE A 186 9.52 -1.62 -21.13
N GLN A 187 8.84 -0.70 -20.47
CA GLN A 187 8.54 -0.82 -19.03
C GLN A 187 7.61 -2.02 -18.75
N SER A 188 6.64 -2.27 -19.61
CA SER A 188 5.78 -3.47 -19.52
C SER A 188 6.60 -4.75 -19.67
N LEU A 189 7.53 -4.81 -20.63
CA LEU A 189 8.40 -5.97 -20.83
C LEU A 189 9.35 -6.18 -19.64
N LEU A 190 9.94 -5.11 -19.10
CA LEU A 190 10.78 -5.20 -17.89
C LEU A 190 9.97 -5.76 -16.71
N SER A 191 8.72 -5.34 -16.54
CA SER A 191 7.88 -5.86 -15.45
C SER A 191 7.51 -7.33 -15.64
N ILE A 192 7.29 -7.78 -16.87
CA ILE A 192 7.05 -9.21 -17.20
C ILE A 192 8.31 -10.03 -16.88
N ILE A 193 9.48 -9.58 -17.35
CA ILE A 193 10.75 -10.28 -17.12
C ILE A 193 11.03 -10.38 -15.61
N SER A 194 10.82 -9.31 -14.85
CA SER A 194 11.00 -9.32 -13.39
C SER A 194 10.01 -10.24 -12.70
N MET A 195 8.74 -10.28 -13.15
CA MET A 195 7.75 -11.22 -12.64
C MET A 195 8.18 -12.68 -12.86
N ILE A 196 8.64 -13.00 -14.06
CA ILE A 196 9.16 -14.35 -14.38
C ILE A 196 10.37 -14.66 -13.50
N PHE A 197 11.31 -13.72 -13.35
CA PHE A 197 12.46 -13.89 -12.49
C PHE A 197 12.08 -14.17 -11.02
N ILE A 198 11.12 -13.44 -10.47
CA ILE A 198 10.60 -13.68 -9.10
C ILE A 198 9.99 -15.07 -8.97
N LEU A 199 9.16 -15.48 -9.93
CA LEU A 199 8.46 -16.75 -9.90
C LEU A 199 9.39 -17.97 -10.09
N THR A 200 10.49 -17.79 -10.83
CA THR A 200 11.44 -18.87 -11.13
C THR A 200 12.65 -18.89 -10.19
N CYS A 201 12.78 -17.90 -9.30
CA CYS A 201 13.92 -17.84 -8.36
C CYS A 201 13.92 -19.00 -7.39
N PRO A 202 14.97 -19.85 -7.37
CA PRO A 202 15.05 -21.02 -6.50
C PRO A 202 15.04 -20.63 -5.02
N GLY A 203 15.64 -19.49 -4.65
CA GLY A 203 15.65 -18.98 -3.28
C GLY A 203 14.26 -18.69 -2.73
N ASN A 204 13.33 -18.21 -3.53
CA ASN A 204 11.95 -17.98 -3.10
C ASN A 204 11.24 -19.30 -2.73
N TYR A 205 11.56 -20.39 -3.43
CA TYR A 205 11.03 -21.71 -3.12
C TYR A 205 11.66 -22.26 -1.83
N ALA A 206 12.98 -22.18 -1.69
CA ALA A 206 13.69 -22.62 -0.49
C ALA A 206 13.20 -21.85 0.75
N ARG A 207 13.07 -20.53 0.65
CA ARG A 207 12.50 -19.69 1.71
C ARG A 207 11.09 -20.14 2.08
N LYS A 208 10.22 -20.41 1.11
CA LYS A 208 8.85 -20.84 1.38
C LYS A 208 8.81 -22.11 2.24
N ILE A 209 9.66 -23.08 1.97
CA ILE A 209 9.76 -24.32 2.78
C ILE A 209 10.19 -24.00 4.20
N ALA A 210 11.26 -23.21 4.38
CA ALA A 210 11.76 -22.81 5.68
C ALA A 210 10.73 -22.02 6.51
N GLU A 211 10.04 -21.10 5.86
CA GLU A 211 9.04 -20.23 6.50
C GLU A 211 7.76 -20.99 6.89
N VAL A 212 7.35 -22.02 6.14
CA VAL A 212 6.26 -22.92 6.53
C VAL A 212 6.58 -23.57 7.86
N GLY A 213 7.76 -24.19 8.01
CA GLY A 213 8.12 -24.85 9.24
C GLY A 213 8.24 -23.93 10.46
N LYS A 214 8.57 -22.64 10.22
CA LYS A 214 8.80 -21.67 11.29
C LYS A 214 7.53 -20.92 11.72
N TRP A 215 6.68 -20.51 10.76
CA TRP A 215 5.63 -19.54 11.02
C TRP A 215 4.21 -20.05 10.82
N PHE A 216 4.02 -21.02 9.93
CA PHE A 216 2.69 -21.54 9.64
C PHE A 216 2.76 -23.01 9.16
N PRO A 217 3.04 -23.96 10.07
CA PRO A 217 3.22 -25.38 9.72
C PRO A 217 2.02 -25.99 8.97
N GLU A 218 0.79 -25.56 9.31
CA GLU A 218 -0.43 -26.05 8.69
C GLU A 218 -0.70 -25.47 7.29
N TYR A 219 0.09 -24.48 6.86
CA TYR A 219 -0.13 -23.79 5.58
C TYR A 219 -0.22 -24.70 4.34
N PRO A 220 0.55 -25.81 4.21
CA PRO A 220 0.42 -26.75 3.09
C PRO A 220 -0.94 -27.46 3.06
N ASN A 221 -1.56 -27.67 4.23
CA ASN A 221 -2.83 -28.39 4.40
C ASN A 221 -4.05 -27.49 4.11
N ILE A 222 -3.86 -26.18 4.10
CA ILE A 222 -4.92 -25.19 3.84
C ILE A 222 -5.28 -25.22 2.36
N SER A 223 -6.57 -25.38 2.04
CA SER A 223 -7.08 -25.38 0.67
C SER A 223 -6.89 -24.03 -0.03
N PHE A 224 -6.95 -24.02 -1.35
CA PHE A 224 -6.88 -22.80 -2.15
C PHE A 224 -7.99 -21.80 -1.75
N LEU A 225 -9.22 -22.27 -1.51
CA LEU A 225 -10.33 -21.42 -1.11
C LEU A 225 -10.09 -20.80 0.27
N GLN A 226 -9.58 -21.55 1.23
CA GLN A 226 -9.24 -21.02 2.55
C GLN A 226 -8.11 -19.98 2.45
N LYS A 227 -7.04 -20.21 1.64
CA LYS A 227 -6.01 -19.20 1.39
C LYS A 227 -6.60 -17.92 0.82
N THR A 228 -7.52 -18.07 -0.15
CA THR A 228 -8.22 -16.92 -0.75
C THR A 228 -9.05 -16.15 0.29
N GLU A 229 -9.78 -16.87 1.15
CA GLU A 229 -10.55 -16.27 2.23
C GLU A 229 -9.64 -15.54 3.24
N ILE A 230 -8.56 -16.16 3.69
CA ILE A 230 -7.57 -15.54 4.59
C ILE A 230 -7.02 -14.23 3.98
N GLY A 231 -6.65 -14.25 2.70
CA GLY A 231 -6.16 -13.05 2.01
C GLY A 231 -7.20 -11.96 1.91
N TYR A 232 -8.44 -12.33 1.60
CA TYR A 232 -9.58 -11.44 1.48
C TYR A 232 -9.94 -10.79 2.83
N SER A 233 -10.21 -11.61 3.82
CA SER A 233 -10.62 -11.15 5.14
C SER A 233 -9.52 -10.34 5.82
N SER A 234 -8.26 -10.83 5.84
CA SER A 234 -7.15 -10.11 6.47
C SER A 234 -6.88 -8.74 5.84
N ALA A 235 -7.05 -8.60 4.51
CA ALA A 235 -6.82 -7.34 3.83
C ALA A 235 -7.86 -6.28 4.21
N LEU A 236 -9.14 -6.65 4.31
CA LEU A 236 -10.22 -5.72 4.61
C LEU A 236 -10.39 -5.50 6.12
N PHE A 237 -10.14 -6.52 6.93
CA PHE A 237 -10.29 -6.47 8.37
C PHE A 237 -9.43 -5.37 9.00
N GLU A 238 -8.18 -5.23 8.55
CA GLU A 238 -7.24 -4.20 9.02
C GLU A 238 -7.80 -2.77 8.84
N PHE A 239 -8.55 -2.52 7.78
CA PHE A 239 -9.07 -1.17 7.51
C PHE A 239 -10.46 -0.95 8.12
N ILE A 240 -11.29 -1.98 8.18
CA ILE A 240 -12.68 -1.85 8.60
C ILE A 240 -12.84 -2.11 10.10
N MET A 241 -12.16 -3.15 10.62
CA MET A 241 -12.39 -3.68 11.96
C MET A 241 -11.32 -3.25 12.99
N THR A 242 -10.24 -2.57 12.56
CA THR A 242 -9.26 -1.98 13.46
C THR A 242 -9.32 -0.45 13.44
N PRO A 243 -8.83 0.25 14.49
CA PRO A 243 -8.75 1.71 14.47
C PRO A 243 -7.80 2.18 13.37
N ASN A 244 -8.35 2.74 12.28
CA ASN A 244 -7.57 3.12 11.11
C ASN A 244 -7.90 4.54 10.65
N LYS A 245 -7.05 5.51 11.03
CA LYS A 245 -7.23 6.93 10.75
C LYS A 245 -7.27 7.25 9.26
N ILE A 246 -6.43 6.58 8.45
CA ILE A 246 -6.39 6.77 7.00
C ILE A 246 -7.69 6.30 6.36
N PHE A 247 -8.20 5.14 6.77
CA PHE A 247 -9.46 4.62 6.25
C PHE A 247 -10.67 5.45 6.73
N THR A 248 -10.65 5.94 7.97
CA THR A 248 -11.67 6.86 8.50
C THR A 248 -11.72 8.15 7.67
N LEU A 249 -10.56 8.75 7.38
CA LEU A 249 -10.48 9.96 6.54
C LEU A 249 -10.93 9.70 5.10
N PHE A 250 -10.50 8.59 4.51
CA PHE A 250 -10.90 8.18 3.17
C PHE A 250 -12.42 8.01 3.06
N SER A 251 -13.03 7.27 3.98
CA SER A 251 -14.48 7.05 3.99
C SER A 251 -15.27 8.33 4.29
N GLY A 252 -14.72 9.21 5.14
CA GLY A 252 -15.25 10.56 5.33
C GLY A 252 -15.21 11.42 4.06
N LEU A 253 -14.12 11.37 3.31
CA LEU A 253 -13.99 12.06 2.02
C LEU A 253 -14.95 11.49 0.97
N LEU A 254 -15.16 10.17 0.93
CA LEU A 254 -16.18 9.55 0.07
C LEU A 254 -17.57 10.14 0.33
N LEU A 255 -17.95 10.24 1.59
CA LEU A 255 -19.24 10.81 1.99
C LEU A 255 -19.34 12.30 1.60
N ILE A 256 -18.31 13.10 1.92
CA ILE A 256 -18.28 14.54 1.59
C ILE A 256 -18.40 14.75 0.08
N CYS A 257 -17.64 14.00 -0.73
CA CYS A 257 -17.70 14.10 -2.19
C CYS A 257 -19.08 13.71 -2.73
N THR A 258 -19.72 12.68 -2.16
CA THR A 258 -21.08 12.28 -2.56
C THR A 258 -22.11 13.38 -2.25
N ILE A 259 -21.94 14.11 -1.14
CA ILE A 259 -22.79 15.26 -0.78
C ILE A 259 -22.56 16.43 -1.73
N ILE A 260 -21.30 16.81 -1.97
CA ILE A 260 -20.90 17.95 -2.81
C ILE A 260 -21.37 17.75 -4.26
N THR A 261 -21.23 16.54 -4.79
CA THR A 261 -21.66 16.21 -6.16
C THR A 261 -23.18 16.02 -6.28
N LYS A 262 -23.95 16.35 -5.22
CA LYS A 262 -25.41 16.30 -5.19
C LYS A 262 -26.01 14.99 -5.67
N LYS A 263 -25.37 13.87 -5.36
CA LYS A 263 -25.90 12.55 -5.72
C LYS A 263 -27.20 12.24 -4.96
N LYS A 264 -27.97 11.27 -5.45
CA LYS A 264 -29.27 10.87 -4.86
C LYS A 264 -29.10 10.46 -3.39
N SER A 265 -30.17 10.57 -2.59
CA SER A 265 -30.15 10.21 -1.15
C SER A 265 -29.65 8.79 -0.89
N LEU A 266 -30.06 7.82 -1.73
CA LEU A 266 -29.59 6.43 -1.65
C LEU A 266 -28.06 6.34 -1.76
N HIS A 267 -27.43 7.11 -2.66
CA HIS A 267 -25.97 7.11 -2.82
C HIS A 267 -25.25 7.66 -1.58
N LYS A 268 -25.83 8.65 -0.90
CA LYS A 268 -25.30 9.19 0.35
C LYS A 268 -25.38 8.16 1.47
N ILE A 269 -26.49 7.41 1.55
CA ILE A 269 -26.64 6.32 2.52
C ILE A 269 -25.56 5.24 2.29
N ILE A 270 -25.35 4.83 1.04
CA ILE A 270 -24.30 3.86 0.68
C ILE A 270 -22.91 4.39 1.08
N ALA A 271 -22.62 5.69 0.83
CA ALA A 271 -21.33 6.29 1.18
C ALA A 271 -21.11 6.48 2.70
N VAL A 272 -22.16 6.43 3.51
CA VAL A 272 -22.04 6.44 4.99
C VAL A 272 -21.56 5.08 5.52
N ILE A 273 -21.90 3.97 4.86
CA ILE A 273 -21.66 2.61 5.36
C ILE A 273 -20.17 2.35 5.67
N PRO A 274 -19.19 2.68 4.79
CA PRO A 274 -17.77 2.45 5.11
C PRO A 274 -17.31 3.21 6.36
N LEU A 275 -17.73 4.48 6.51
CA LEU A 275 -17.38 5.31 7.66
C LEU A 275 -18.04 4.76 8.94
N ALA A 276 -19.34 4.48 8.89
CA ALA A 276 -20.08 3.94 10.02
C ALA A 276 -19.51 2.59 10.48
N SER A 277 -19.18 1.70 9.53
CA SER A 277 -18.59 0.39 9.84
C SER A 277 -17.24 0.54 10.55
N ASN A 278 -16.35 1.43 10.07
CA ASN A 278 -15.08 1.65 10.74
C ASN A 278 -15.24 2.27 12.13
N ILE A 279 -16.20 3.18 12.33
CA ILE A 279 -16.49 3.73 13.66
C ILE A 279 -17.04 2.65 14.59
N ILE A 280 -18.01 1.85 14.11
CA ILE A 280 -18.71 0.84 14.93
C ILE A 280 -17.78 -0.34 15.27
N PHE A 281 -17.03 -0.86 14.31
CA PHE A 281 -16.21 -2.04 14.49
C PHE A 281 -14.73 -1.73 14.77
N GLY A 282 -14.18 -0.65 14.21
CA GLY A 282 -12.78 -0.28 14.37
C GLY A 282 -12.48 0.36 15.72
N TYR A 283 -13.33 1.29 16.17
CA TYR A 283 -13.08 2.10 17.39
C TYR A 283 -13.92 1.73 18.62
N PRO A 284 -14.68 0.64 18.70
CA PRO A 284 -15.50 0.38 19.88
C PRO A 284 -14.60 0.12 21.08
N LYS A 285 -14.90 0.78 22.22
CA LYS A 285 -14.26 0.58 23.52
C LYS A 285 -15.32 0.34 24.58
N GLY A 286 -15.00 -0.49 25.60
CA GLY A 286 -15.80 -0.68 26.79
C GLY A 286 -17.27 -1.06 26.49
N LEU A 287 -18.20 -0.25 26.97
CA LEU A 287 -19.65 -0.49 26.95
C LEU A 287 -20.22 -0.97 25.61
N LEU A 288 -19.72 -0.49 24.46
CA LEU A 288 -20.26 -0.93 23.14
C LEU A 288 -19.87 -2.37 22.80
N LEU A 289 -18.68 -2.82 23.19
CA LEU A 289 -18.26 -4.22 23.01
C LEU A 289 -18.97 -5.15 24.00
N GLU A 290 -19.16 -4.69 25.24
CA GLU A 290 -19.83 -5.47 26.30
C GLU A 290 -21.34 -5.57 26.06
N SER A 291 -21.96 -4.52 25.51
CA SER A 291 -23.40 -4.45 25.28
C SER A 291 -23.88 -5.09 23.97
N SER A 292 -22.97 -5.36 23.02
CA SER A 292 -23.35 -5.95 21.73
C SER A 292 -22.53 -7.20 21.38
N PRO A 293 -23.08 -8.39 21.66
CA PRO A 293 -22.45 -9.67 21.30
C PRO A 293 -22.12 -9.79 19.81
N ILE A 294 -22.93 -9.17 18.94
CA ILE A 294 -22.73 -9.19 17.48
C ILE A 294 -21.47 -8.40 17.10
N ILE A 295 -21.27 -7.21 17.68
CA ILE A 295 -20.07 -6.40 17.41
C ILE A 295 -18.81 -7.13 17.88
N ALA A 296 -18.87 -7.73 19.07
CA ALA A 296 -17.77 -8.52 19.62
C ALA A 296 -17.46 -9.73 18.74
N TYR A 297 -18.50 -10.49 18.34
CA TYR A 297 -18.34 -11.64 17.44
C TYR A 297 -17.66 -11.27 16.13
N VAL A 298 -18.14 -10.24 15.43
CA VAL A 298 -17.57 -9.81 14.16
C VAL A 298 -16.13 -9.31 14.33
N LYS A 299 -15.87 -8.52 15.38
CA LYS A 299 -14.55 -7.95 15.64
C LYS A 299 -13.48 -9.00 15.94
N TYR A 300 -13.84 -10.06 16.67
CA TYR A 300 -12.91 -11.11 17.08
C TYR A 300 -13.01 -12.39 16.22
N SER A 301 -13.72 -12.32 15.09
CA SER A 301 -13.91 -13.48 14.20
C SER A 301 -12.67 -13.88 13.43
N ILE A 302 -11.74 -12.93 13.18
CA ILE A 302 -10.55 -13.25 12.41
C ILE A 302 -9.51 -13.99 13.26
N THR A 303 -9.05 -15.10 12.72
CA THR A 303 -7.99 -15.93 13.27
C THR A 303 -6.85 -16.10 12.25
N GLU A 304 -5.85 -16.89 12.59
CA GLU A 304 -4.81 -17.26 11.62
C GLU A 304 -5.34 -18.08 10.42
N TYR A 305 -6.54 -18.66 10.56
CA TYR A 305 -7.26 -19.40 9.52
C TYR A 305 -8.36 -18.60 8.86
N GLY A 306 -8.34 -17.26 8.94
CA GLY A 306 -9.36 -16.36 8.43
C GLY A 306 -10.54 -16.20 9.41
N THR A 307 -11.74 -15.92 8.87
CA THR A 307 -12.96 -15.71 9.67
C THR A 307 -13.65 -17.01 10.07
N GLY A 308 -13.13 -18.16 9.63
CA GLY A 308 -13.77 -19.46 9.86
C GLY A 308 -14.98 -19.71 8.98
N PHE A 309 -15.08 -19.02 7.85
CA PHE A 309 -16.16 -19.16 6.86
C PHE A 309 -16.36 -20.62 6.42
N LYS A 310 -17.60 -21.11 6.55
CA LYS A 310 -18.01 -22.45 6.08
C LYS A 310 -19.25 -22.32 5.19
N ILE A 311 -19.19 -22.85 3.97
CA ILE A 311 -20.26 -22.71 2.96
C ILE A 311 -21.63 -23.17 3.48
N PHE A 312 -21.65 -24.22 4.31
CA PHE A 312 -22.91 -24.81 4.81
C PHE A 312 -23.29 -24.34 6.23
N SER A 313 -22.63 -23.33 6.80
CA SER A 313 -22.88 -22.80 8.15
C SER A 313 -23.11 -21.29 8.08
N ILE A 314 -24.38 -20.88 7.93
CA ILE A 314 -24.78 -19.48 7.70
C ILE A 314 -24.32 -18.56 8.84
N ASP A 315 -24.27 -19.05 10.06
CA ASP A 315 -23.78 -18.36 11.24
C ASP A 315 -22.32 -17.86 11.08
N THR A 316 -21.51 -18.57 10.28
CA THR A 316 -20.11 -18.17 10.02
C THR A 316 -19.96 -17.08 8.94
N TRP A 317 -21.04 -16.72 8.25
CA TRP A 317 -20.99 -15.79 7.11
C TRP A 317 -20.98 -14.31 7.52
N LEU A 318 -21.43 -14.00 8.73
CA LEU A 318 -21.66 -12.61 9.15
C LEU A 318 -20.43 -11.70 9.03
N PRO A 319 -19.21 -12.10 9.45
CA PRO A 319 -18.03 -11.25 9.29
C PRO A 319 -17.70 -10.94 7.83
N ASP A 320 -17.68 -11.98 6.98
CA ASP A 320 -17.41 -11.83 5.54
C ASP A 320 -18.49 -11.06 4.82
N TYR A 321 -19.75 -11.23 5.20
CA TYR A 321 -20.86 -10.44 4.67
C TYR A 321 -20.67 -8.95 4.96
N ILE A 322 -20.30 -8.58 6.20
CA ILE A 322 -20.09 -7.17 6.57
C ILE A 322 -18.93 -6.57 5.79
N ILE A 323 -17.78 -7.23 5.76
CA ILE A 323 -16.61 -6.67 5.04
C ILE A 323 -16.87 -6.60 3.52
N THR A 324 -17.61 -7.56 2.96
CA THR A 324 -18.01 -7.56 1.54
C THR A 324 -19.00 -6.43 1.24
N LEU A 325 -20.00 -6.21 2.10
CA LEU A 325 -20.93 -5.10 1.97
C LEU A 325 -20.19 -3.76 1.97
N VAL A 326 -19.24 -3.58 2.89
CA VAL A 326 -18.43 -2.36 2.97
C VAL A 326 -17.59 -2.18 1.70
N LEU A 327 -16.94 -3.24 1.20
CA LEU A 327 -16.19 -3.21 -0.05
C LEU A 327 -17.07 -2.79 -1.23
N ILE A 328 -18.25 -3.41 -1.38
CA ILE A 328 -19.21 -3.05 -2.44
C ILE A 328 -19.61 -1.56 -2.32
N CYS A 329 -19.89 -1.09 -1.11
CA CYS A 329 -20.25 0.31 -0.88
C CYS A 329 -19.10 1.27 -1.25
N ILE A 330 -17.83 0.90 -0.96
CA ILE A 330 -16.66 1.69 -1.39
C ILE A 330 -16.59 1.75 -2.92
N LEU A 331 -16.59 0.58 -3.59
CA LEU A 331 -16.45 0.51 -5.04
C LEU A 331 -17.59 1.26 -5.75
N PHE A 332 -18.81 1.10 -5.27
CA PHE A 332 -19.96 1.82 -5.79
C PHE A 332 -19.82 3.34 -5.61
N SER A 333 -19.41 3.78 -4.41
CA SER A 333 -19.21 5.22 -4.13
C SER A 333 -18.12 5.83 -5.03
N LEU A 334 -16.97 5.15 -5.18
CA LEU A 334 -15.90 5.57 -6.09
C LEU A 334 -16.39 5.69 -7.54
N TYR A 335 -17.26 4.76 -7.97
CA TYR A 335 -17.81 4.77 -9.34
C TYR A 335 -18.78 5.90 -9.61
N ILE A 336 -19.59 6.32 -8.63
CA ILE A 336 -20.65 7.31 -8.84
C ILE A 336 -20.21 8.76 -8.63
N ILE A 337 -19.15 9.03 -7.86
CA ILE A 337 -18.71 10.39 -7.52
C ILE A 337 -18.43 11.22 -8.77
N PHE A 338 -17.70 10.68 -9.73
CA PHE A 338 -17.32 11.38 -10.95
C PHE A 338 -18.36 11.17 -12.07
N ASP A 339 -18.70 12.23 -12.79
CA ASP A 339 -19.52 12.13 -13.99
C ASP A 339 -18.72 11.56 -15.15
N ASN A 340 -17.42 11.90 -15.26
CA ASN A 340 -16.51 11.27 -16.20
C ASN A 340 -16.07 9.89 -15.69
N LYS A 341 -16.64 8.85 -16.30
CA LYS A 341 -16.41 7.45 -15.90
C LYS A 341 -14.95 6.96 -16.01
N LYS A 342 -14.12 7.64 -16.79
CA LYS A 342 -12.67 7.31 -16.84
C LYS A 342 -12.00 7.57 -15.50
N TYR A 343 -12.34 8.69 -14.83
CA TYR A 343 -11.82 8.99 -13.49
C TYR A 343 -12.37 8.02 -12.44
N SER A 344 -13.65 7.65 -12.53
CA SER A 344 -14.24 6.63 -11.65
C SER A 344 -13.53 5.29 -11.77
N ILE A 345 -13.31 4.82 -13.00
CA ILE A 345 -12.63 3.55 -13.30
C ILE A 345 -11.17 3.61 -12.79
N LEU A 346 -10.46 4.71 -13.06
CA LEU A 346 -9.08 4.89 -12.59
C LEU A 346 -9.00 4.82 -11.06
N LEU A 347 -9.89 5.51 -10.37
CA LEU A 347 -9.90 5.54 -8.90
C LEU A 347 -10.23 4.16 -8.31
N THR A 348 -11.22 3.48 -8.88
CA THR A 348 -11.57 2.09 -8.52
C THR A 348 -10.39 1.15 -8.78
N PHE A 349 -9.70 1.30 -9.91
CA PHE A 349 -8.51 0.51 -10.25
C PHE A 349 -7.38 0.73 -9.25
N ILE A 350 -7.08 1.97 -8.86
CA ILE A 350 -6.05 2.29 -7.85
C ILE A 350 -6.40 1.63 -6.51
N PHE A 351 -7.65 1.72 -6.06
CA PHE A 351 -8.10 1.08 -4.83
C PHE A 351 -7.95 -0.44 -4.89
N LEU A 352 -8.39 -1.06 -6.00
CA LEU A 352 -8.29 -2.51 -6.20
C LEU A 352 -6.85 -3.00 -6.31
N LEU A 353 -5.93 -2.22 -6.88
CA LEU A 353 -4.49 -2.54 -6.88
C LEU A 353 -3.93 -2.61 -5.46
N GLY A 354 -4.27 -1.64 -4.62
CA GLY A 354 -3.89 -1.67 -3.21
C GLY A 354 -4.44 -2.90 -2.50
N PHE A 355 -5.72 -3.19 -2.67
CA PHE A 355 -6.36 -4.39 -2.13
C PHE A 355 -5.66 -5.67 -2.63
N ALA A 356 -5.45 -5.81 -3.95
CA ALA A 356 -4.81 -6.97 -4.55
C ALA A 356 -3.36 -7.16 -4.04
N SER A 357 -2.64 -6.06 -3.78
CA SER A 357 -1.28 -6.14 -3.24
C SER A 357 -1.21 -6.82 -1.87
N ARG A 358 -2.22 -6.63 -1.02
CA ARG A 358 -2.31 -7.31 0.27
C ARG A 358 -2.94 -8.70 0.13
N PHE A 359 -3.95 -8.84 -0.72
CA PHE A 359 -4.61 -10.11 -1.01
C PHE A 359 -3.61 -11.19 -1.48
N ILE A 360 -2.62 -10.84 -2.30
CA ILE A 360 -1.63 -11.78 -2.82
C ILE A 360 -0.79 -12.44 -1.70
N MET A 361 -0.73 -11.84 -0.52
CA MET A 361 -0.07 -12.42 0.66
C MET A 361 -0.76 -13.70 1.15
N ALA A 362 -2.00 -13.97 0.74
CA ALA A 362 -2.69 -15.24 0.94
C ALA A 362 -1.86 -16.46 0.51
N PHE A 363 -1.05 -16.27 -0.54
CA PHE A 363 -0.24 -17.32 -1.14
C PHE A 363 1.19 -17.40 -0.54
N SER A 364 1.42 -16.70 0.58
CA SER A 364 2.66 -16.74 1.34
C SER A 364 2.41 -17.33 2.75
N PRO A 365 3.24 -18.28 3.21
CA PRO A 365 3.15 -18.81 4.58
C PRO A 365 3.47 -17.76 5.64
N THR A 366 4.04 -16.62 5.24
CA THR A 366 4.39 -15.52 6.15
C THR A 366 3.32 -14.44 6.26
N ILE A 367 2.09 -14.69 5.80
CA ILE A 367 1.03 -13.68 5.79
C ILE A 367 0.84 -12.98 7.15
N TRP A 368 0.94 -13.72 8.25
CA TRP A 368 0.83 -13.21 9.62
C TRP A 368 2.18 -12.73 10.17
N ALA A 369 3.26 -13.48 9.92
CA ALA A 369 4.60 -13.11 10.37
C ALA A 369 5.14 -11.84 9.72
N SER A 370 4.69 -11.52 8.51
CA SER A 370 5.07 -10.28 7.81
C SER A 370 4.39 -9.04 8.39
N ARG A 371 3.39 -9.21 9.24
CA ARG A 371 2.70 -8.15 9.98
C ARG A 371 2.28 -6.95 9.10
N GLU A 372 2.25 -5.78 9.71
CA GLU A 372 1.69 -4.54 9.17
C GLU A 372 2.49 -3.97 7.99
N ARG A 373 3.79 -4.27 7.87
CA ARG A 373 4.64 -3.74 6.78
C ARG A 373 4.13 -4.05 5.38
N THR A 374 3.45 -5.19 5.20
CA THR A 374 2.92 -5.61 3.90
C THR A 374 1.67 -4.85 3.46
N PHE A 375 1.07 -4.06 4.33
CA PHE A 375 -0.08 -3.21 4.02
C PHE A 375 0.29 -1.86 3.41
N ILE A 376 1.57 -1.48 3.36
CA ILE A 376 1.99 -0.15 2.91
C ILE A 376 1.42 0.20 1.53
N PHE A 377 1.41 -0.73 0.59
CA PHE A 377 0.90 -0.48 -0.77
C PHE A 377 -0.61 -0.21 -0.77
N MET A 378 -1.38 -0.91 0.06
CA MET A 378 -2.81 -0.66 0.24
C MET A 378 -3.06 0.68 0.94
N TYR A 379 -2.29 1.02 1.98
CA TYR A 379 -2.36 2.33 2.62
C TYR A 379 -2.12 3.46 1.63
N PHE A 380 -1.07 3.37 0.81
CA PHE A 380 -0.76 4.41 -0.17
C PHE A 380 -1.74 4.45 -1.34
N SER A 381 -2.37 3.34 -1.72
CA SER A 381 -3.47 3.37 -2.69
C SER A 381 -4.68 4.13 -2.12
N ILE A 382 -5.03 3.93 -0.86
CA ILE A 382 -6.10 4.66 -0.16
C ILE A 382 -5.74 6.15 -0.01
N ILE A 383 -4.49 6.47 0.30
CA ILE A 383 -3.99 7.87 0.35
C ILE A 383 -4.14 8.54 -1.01
N ILE A 384 -3.70 7.88 -2.09
CA ILE A 384 -3.83 8.42 -3.46
C ILE A 384 -5.31 8.64 -3.81
N CYS A 385 -6.18 7.68 -3.50
CA CYS A 385 -7.63 7.84 -3.65
C CYS A 385 -8.16 9.03 -2.85
N SER A 386 -7.71 9.20 -1.60
CA SER A 386 -8.11 10.31 -0.73
C SER A 386 -7.69 11.67 -1.30
N VAL A 387 -6.47 11.76 -1.84
CA VAL A 387 -5.98 12.99 -2.50
C VAL A 387 -6.78 13.31 -3.75
N ILE A 388 -7.15 12.31 -4.56
CA ILE A 388 -8.01 12.51 -5.74
C ILE A 388 -9.42 12.95 -5.34
N LEU A 389 -10.00 12.34 -4.31
CA LEU A 389 -11.30 12.77 -3.76
C LEU A 389 -11.23 14.20 -3.23
N PHE A 390 -10.13 14.60 -2.61
CA PHE A 390 -9.94 15.96 -2.14
C PHE A 390 -9.90 16.98 -3.30
N GLN A 391 -9.44 16.59 -4.51
CA GLN A 391 -9.56 17.48 -5.69
C GLN A 391 -11.02 17.78 -6.03
N VAL A 392 -11.95 16.83 -5.86
CA VAL A 392 -13.39 17.07 -6.06
C VAL A 392 -13.91 18.17 -5.12
N ILE A 393 -13.39 18.21 -3.88
CA ILE A 393 -13.74 19.24 -2.90
C ILE A 393 -13.17 20.60 -3.34
N LEU A 394 -11.92 20.65 -3.80
CA LEU A 394 -11.28 21.86 -4.32
C LEU A 394 -12.02 22.42 -5.54
N ASP A 395 -12.34 21.55 -6.50
CA ASP A 395 -13.02 21.94 -7.74
C ASP A 395 -14.44 22.46 -7.48
N SER A 396 -15.10 22.00 -6.42
CA SER A 396 -16.41 22.48 -5.99
C SER A 396 -16.41 23.92 -5.48
N LYS A 397 -15.22 24.47 -5.14
CA LYS A 397 -15.02 25.80 -4.51
C LYS A 397 -15.81 26.00 -3.21
N SER A 398 -16.23 24.94 -2.57
CA SER A 398 -16.96 24.98 -1.29
C SER A 398 -16.01 25.28 -0.14
N LYS A 399 -15.84 26.59 0.19
CA LYS A 399 -14.96 27.06 1.27
C LYS A 399 -15.21 26.32 2.60
N LYS A 400 -16.47 26.00 2.91
CA LYS A 400 -16.85 25.27 4.13
C LYS A 400 -16.24 23.86 4.16
N PHE A 401 -16.41 23.09 3.10
CA PHE A 401 -15.87 21.71 3.05
C PHE A 401 -14.36 21.70 2.89
N ILE A 402 -13.78 22.65 2.15
CA ILE A 402 -12.32 22.79 2.06
C ILE A 402 -11.75 23.03 3.47
N ALA A 403 -12.25 24.04 4.20
CA ALA A 403 -11.77 24.36 5.54
C ALA A 403 -11.98 23.21 6.54
N PHE A 404 -13.14 22.55 6.50
CA PHE A 404 -13.45 21.40 7.36
C PHE A 404 -12.49 20.23 7.09
N SER A 405 -12.35 19.81 5.83
CA SER A 405 -11.50 18.66 5.49
C SER A 405 -10.02 18.95 5.76
N THR A 406 -9.53 20.15 5.40
CA THR A 406 -8.14 20.53 5.69
C THR A 406 -7.88 20.65 7.19
N GLY A 407 -8.82 21.21 7.96
CA GLY A 407 -8.72 21.32 9.42
C GLY A 407 -8.58 19.93 10.06
N ILE A 408 -9.46 18.99 9.76
CA ILE A 408 -9.43 17.63 10.34
C ILE A 408 -8.15 16.91 9.94
N ILE A 409 -7.81 16.87 8.64
CA ILE A 409 -6.61 16.16 8.15
C ILE A 409 -5.36 16.75 8.80
N GLY A 410 -5.26 18.09 8.87
CA GLY A 410 -4.13 18.77 9.48
C GLY A 410 -4.01 18.54 10.98
N SER A 411 -5.12 18.56 11.71
CA SER A 411 -5.12 18.29 13.16
C SER A 411 -4.64 16.88 13.47
N ILE A 412 -5.14 15.87 12.73
CA ILE A 412 -4.69 14.50 12.88
C ILE A 412 -3.21 14.36 12.51
N ALA A 413 -2.77 14.94 11.39
CA ALA A 413 -1.37 14.90 10.97
C ALA A 413 -0.44 15.55 12.00
N THR A 414 -0.83 16.69 12.58
CA THR A 414 -0.06 17.36 13.63
C THR A 414 0.05 16.49 14.88
N PHE A 415 -1.05 15.88 15.31
CA PHE A 415 -1.07 14.98 16.45
C PHE A 415 -0.15 13.77 16.24
N GLU A 416 -0.24 13.12 15.07
CA GLU A 416 0.65 12.00 14.75
C GLU A 416 2.12 12.41 14.68
N TYR A 417 2.41 13.57 14.09
CA TYR A 417 3.77 14.10 14.04
C TYR A 417 4.36 14.36 15.44
N LEU A 418 3.55 14.93 16.35
CA LEU A 418 3.98 15.14 17.72
C LEU A 418 4.25 13.81 18.43
N ASN A 419 3.37 12.82 18.28
CA ASN A 419 3.56 11.48 18.86
C ASN A 419 4.78 10.73 18.29
N LEU A 420 5.30 11.12 17.14
CA LEU A 420 6.52 10.52 16.56
C LEU A 420 7.80 11.13 17.13
N ILE A 421 7.74 12.37 17.63
CA ILE A 421 8.92 13.11 18.12
C ILE A 421 9.05 13.02 19.64
N PHE A 422 7.92 13.04 20.35
CA PHE A 422 7.82 13.00 21.81
C PHE A 422 7.28 11.66 22.29
#